data_a2474378d3f0d4ae9566c1429a567474
#
_entry.id   a2474378d3f0d4ae9566c1429a567474
#
_cell.length_a   1.000
_cell.length_b   1.000
_cell.length_c   1.000
_cell.angle_alpha   90.00
_cell.angle_beta   90.00
_cell.angle_gamma   90.00
#
_symmetry.space_group_name_H-M   'P 1'
#
loop_
_entity.id
_entity.type
_entity.pdbx_description
1 polymer ?
#
loop_
_entity_poly.entity_id
_entity_poly.type
_entity_poly.pdbx_seq_one_letter_code
_entity_poly.pdbx_strand_id
1 'polypeptide(L)'
;FSTAVHEVREKQPDQTLTSNAIHDAVKAALEQGGIDPKPFSTAVHEVREKQPDQTLDTDIVIVGGGGAGMTAAIEAANAGKKIVILESQAMAGGNSIRSTGGMNAAKTPEQDKNSFDEAAGVEKILKTAEEKYADNAAITALAATVREQWAAYQASPNGYFDSVELFELDTMIGGKGRNNPELVKALAENSADAIQWLESIGAPLPSVSSFGGASVKRIHRPVNAEGKTVSVGTFMLPILEENAKKIGADLRLETRAEKLLTDESGKVVGVEAVGPT
;
A
#
# COMPACT_ATOMS: atom_id res chain seq x y z
N PHE A 1 -22.98 6.02 13.73
CA PHE A 1 -23.71 5.49 12.56
C PHE A 1 -24.62 6.55 11.93
N SER A 2 -25.41 7.29 12.70
CA SER A 2 -26.36 8.28 12.20
C SER A 2 -25.67 9.48 11.49
N THR A 3 -24.61 10.00 12.04
CA THR A 3 -23.86 11.13 11.47
C THR A 3 -23.20 10.78 10.14
N ALA A 4 -22.60 9.61 10.03
CA ALA A 4 -21.97 9.16 8.78
C ALA A 4 -22.97 8.94 7.64
N VAL A 5 -24.15 8.39 7.94
CA VAL A 5 -25.22 8.17 6.95
C VAL A 5 -25.80 9.52 6.47
N HIS A 6 -25.96 10.47 7.38
CA HIS A 6 -26.49 11.79 7.04
C HIS A 6 -25.50 12.59 6.19
N GLU A 7 -24.22 12.55 6.53
CA GLU A 7 -23.15 13.21 5.79
C GLU A 7 -22.99 12.68 4.35
N VAL A 8 -23.12 11.35 4.15
CA VAL A 8 -23.12 10.73 2.82
C VAL A 8 -24.31 11.24 1.98
N ARG A 9 -25.46 11.44 2.62
CA ARG A 9 -26.68 11.91 1.94
C ARG A 9 -26.60 13.38 1.51
N GLU A 10 -25.96 14.24 2.29
CA GLU A 10 -25.83 15.68 1.98
C GLU A 10 -24.73 15.96 0.94
N LYS A 11 -23.61 15.22 0.98
CA LYS A 11 -22.43 15.50 0.15
C LYS A 11 -22.46 14.85 -1.24
N GLN A 12 -23.32 13.87 -1.49
CA GLN A 12 -23.35 13.11 -2.76
C GLN A 12 -24.77 12.87 -3.25
N PRO A 13 -25.47 13.89 -3.76
CA PRO A 13 -26.83 13.77 -4.26
C PRO A 13 -26.95 12.77 -5.42
N ASP A 14 -25.89 12.58 -6.21
CA ASP A 14 -25.87 11.67 -7.37
C ASP A 14 -25.76 10.18 -6.99
N GLN A 15 -25.46 9.88 -5.73
CA GLN A 15 -25.41 8.50 -5.20
C GLN A 15 -26.65 8.15 -4.34
N THR A 16 -27.75 8.79 -4.59
CA THR A 16 -29.00 8.71 -3.80
C THR A 16 -29.48 7.25 -3.63
N LEU A 17 -29.38 6.40 -4.66
CA LEU A 17 -29.83 5.01 -4.59
C LEU A 17 -29.01 4.19 -3.59
N THR A 18 -27.68 4.30 -3.62
CA THR A 18 -26.78 3.57 -2.70
C THR A 18 -26.93 4.09 -1.27
N SER A 19 -27.00 5.42 -1.09
CA SER A 19 -27.19 6.04 0.22
C SER A 19 -28.54 5.67 0.84
N ASN A 20 -29.61 5.65 0.05
CA ASN A 20 -30.93 5.23 0.52
C ASN A 20 -30.94 3.75 0.89
N ALA A 21 -30.32 2.87 0.11
CA ALA A 21 -30.23 1.45 0.42
C ALA A 21 -29.49 1.19 1.75
N ILE A 22 -28.40 1.90 2.01
CA ILE A 22 -27.68 1.83 3.30
C ILE A 22 -28.57 2.33 4.44
N HIS A 23 -29.21 3.47 4.26
CA HIS A 23 -30.12 4.04 5.26
C HIS A 23 -31.26 3.10 5.60
N ASP A 24 -31.90 2.52 4.59
CA ASP A 24 -33.03 1.60 4.75
C ASP A 24 -32.60 0.28 5.41
N ALA A 25 -31.40 -0.23 5.07
CA ALA A 25 -30.84 -1.40 5.72
C ALA A 25 -30.53 -1.16 7.20
N VAL A 26 -29.94 0.00 7.55
CA VAL A 26 -29.68 0.36 8.96
C VAL A 26 -30.99 0.53 9.72
N LYS A 27 -31.99 1.19 9.13
CA LYS A 27 -33.30 1.36 9.73
C LYS A 27 -33.97 0.00 10.00
N ALA A 28 -33.98 -0.89 9.01
CA ALA A 28 -34.56 -2.22 9.16
C ALA A 28 -33.83 -3.05 10.26
N ALA A 29 -32.51 -2.95 10.34
CA ALA A 29 -31.73 -3.63 11.38
C ALA A 29 -32.05 -3.11 12.80
N LEU A 30 -32.23 -1.80 12.96
CA LEU A 30 -32.64 -1.19 14.24
C LEU A 30 -34.06 -1.67 14.65
N GLU A 31 -35.01 -1.61 13.72
CA GLU A 31 -36.39 -2.08 13.95
C GLU A 31 -36.44 -3.56 14.30
N GLN A 32 -35.65 -4.43 13.63
CA GLN A 32 -35.49 -5.84 13.95
C GLN A 32 -34.92 -6.06 15.35
N GLY A 33 -34.03 -5.22 15.80
CA GLY A 33 -33.45 -5.21 17.15
C GLY A 33 -34.38 -4.59 18.22
N GLY A 34 -35.61 -4.15 17.86
CA GLY A 34 -36.53 -3.50 18.78
C GLY A 34 -36.12 -2.06 19.17
N ILE A 35 -35.25 -1.42 18.37
CA ILE A 35 -34.75 -0.08 18.61
C ILE A 35 -35.49 0.90 17.69
N ASP A 36 -36.08 1.99 18.26
CA ASP A 36 -36.71 3.04 17.47
C ASP A 36 -35.63 3.74 16.61
N PRO A 37 -35.75 3.76 15.26
CA PRO A 37 -34.77 4.40 14.39
C PRO A 37 -34.85 5.94 14.38
N LYS A 38 -35.92 6.55 14.89
CA LYS A 38 -36.13 8.00 14.85
C LYS A 38 -34.98 8.82 15.48
N PRO A 39 -34.45 8.48 16.67
CA PRO A 39 -33.32 9.21 17.25
C PRO A 39 -32.07 9.22 16.36
N PHE A 40 -31.90 8.20 15.52
CA PHE A 40 -30.75 8.06 14.63
C PHE A 40 -30.97 8.72 13.26
N SER A 41 -32.17 9.19 12.97
CA SER A 41 -32.49 9.90 11.73
C SER A 41 -32.41 11.43 11.86
N THR A 42 -32.13 11.93 13.05
CA THR A 42 -31.96 13.36 13.31
C THR A 42 -30.46 13.69 13.29
N ALA A 43 -30.05 14.64 12.45
CA ALA A 43 -28.66 15.08 12.43
C ALA A 43 -28.32 15.75 13.77
N VAL A 44 -27.31 15.21 14.44
CA VAL A 44 -26.71 15.88 15.59
C VAL A 44 -25.63 16.80 15.05
N HIS A 45 -25.92 18.09 14.95
CA HIS A 45 -24.91 19.10 14.70
C HIS A 45 -24.14 19.33 15.99
N GLU A 46 -23.06 18.58 16.19
CA GLU A 46 -22.06 18.99 17.17
C GLU A 46 -21.41 20.27 16.67
N VAL A 47 -21.70 21.39 17.32
CA VAL A 47 -20.94 22.63 17.12
C VAL A 47 -19.57 22.38 17.78
N ARG A 48 -18.61 21.93 16.99
CA ARG A 48 -17.22 21.86 17.44
C ARG A 48 -16.69 23.28 17.54
N GLU A 49 -16.23 23.66 18.73
CA GLU A 49 -15.54 24.95 18.88
C GLU A 49 -14.24 24.92 18.07
N LYS A 50 -14.02 25.99 17.29
CA LYS A 50 -12.78 26.13 16.52
C LYS A 50 -11.59 26.13 17.49
N GLN A 51 -10.70 25.16 17.33
CA GLN A 51 -9.47 25.11 18.10
C GLN A 51 -8.52 26.23 17.66
N PRO A 52 -7.72 26.79 18.59
CA PRO A 52 -6.75 27.81 18.22
C PRO A 52 -5.70 27.28 17.26
N ASP A 53 -5.21 28.15 16.38
CA ASP A 53 -4.14 27.82 15.46
C ASP A 53 -2.88 27.37 16.23
N GLN A 54 -2.23 26.34 15.74
CA GLN A 54 -1.03 25.73 16.34
C GLN A 54 0.17 25.86 15.39
N THR A 55 1.31 26.16 15.94
CA THR A 55 2.59 26.04 15.24
C THR A 55 3.38 24.90 15.84
N LEU A 56 3.85 23.98 15.01
CA LEU A 56 4.63 22.82 15.41
C LEU A 56 6.02 22.90 14.77
N ASP A 57 7.05 22.74 15.58
CA ASP A 57 8.42 22.56 15.08
C ASP A 57 8.75 21.09 14.95
N THR A 58 9.17 20.68 13.77
CA THR A 58 9.52 19.30 13.44
C THR A 58 10.64 19.23 12.41
N ASP A 59 11.38 18.14 12.36
CA ASP A 59 12.41 17.92 11.34
C ASP A 59 11.80 17.57 9.99
N ILE A 60 10.70 16.77 10.02
CA ILE A 60 10.06 16.23 8.81
C ILE A 60 8.55 16.30 8.95
N VAL A 61 7.90 16.82 7.91
CA VAL A 61 6.45 16.71 7.73
C VAL A 61 6.16 15.71 6.62
N ILE A 62 5.35 14.70 6.92
CA ILE A 62 4.89 13.70 5.97
C ILE A 62 3.43 13.98 5.64
N VAL A 63 3.11 14.14 4.37
CA VAL A 63 1.76 14.38 3.89
C VAL A 63 1.17 13.07 3.37
N GLY A 64 0.20 12.53 4.10
CA GLY A 64 -0.49 11.28 3.83
C GLY A 64 -0.07 10.13 4.75
N GLY A 65 -1.01 9.57 5.49
CA GLY A 65 -0.86 8.44 6.41
C GLY A 65 -1.10 7.07 5.77
N GLY A 66 -0.80 6.90 4.48
CA GLY A 66 -0.83 5.61 3.79
C GLY A 66 0.43 4.78 4.04
N GLY A 67 0.55 3.61 3.36
CA GLY A 67 1.70 2.71 3.53
C GLY A 67 3.04 3.42 3.37
N ALA A 68 3.23 4.21 2.31
CA ALA A 68 4.47 4.94 2.07
C ALA A 68 4.78 5.98 3.16
N GLY A 69 3.76 6.75 3.60
CA GLY A 69 3.95 7.76 4.65
C GLY A 69 4.30 7.14 5.99
N MET A 70 3.63 6.05 6.39
CA MET A 70 3.93 5.32 7.62
C MET A 70 5.33 4.70 7.60
N THR A 71 5.74 4.09 6.49
CA THR A 71 7.10 3.55 6.33
C THR A 71 8.16 4.64 6.43
N ALA A 72 7.95 5.77 5.73
CA ALA A 72 8.86 6.91 5.81
C ALA A 72 8.96 7.47 7.23
N ALA A 73 7.83 7.51 7.96
CA ALA A 73 7.81 7.96 9.35
C ALA A 73 8.64 7.05 10.26
N ILE A 74 8.48 5.73 10.11
CA ILE A 74 9.23 4.74 10.91
C ILE A 74 10.73 4.90 10.66
N GLU A 75 11.15 4.95 9.41
CA GLU A 75 12.57 5.07 9.06
C GLU A 75 13.17 6.41 9.52
N ALA A 76 12.45 7.50 9.33
CA ALA A 76 12.92 8.81 9.77
C ALA A 76 13.01 8.91 11.31
N ALA A 77 12.07 8.32 12.05
CA ALA A 77 12.12 8.28 13.50
C ALA A 77 13.26 7.38 14.01
N ASN A 78 13.50 6.22 13.37
CA ASN A 78 14.66 5.38 13.65
C ASN A 78 15.99 6.14 13.45
N ALA A 79 16.02 7.11 12.52
CA ALA A 79 17.14 8.03 12.32
C ALA A 79 17.16 9.21 13.32
N GLY A 80 16.33 9.19 14.35
CA GLY A 80 16.28 10.18 15.43
C GLY A 80 15.60 11.50 15.03
N LYS A 81 14.78 11.52 13.97
CA LYS A 81 14.07 12.71 13.51
C LYS A 81 12.74 12.87 14.21
N LYS A 82 12.36 14.12 14.50
CA LYS A 82 11.02 14.48 14.94
C LYS A 82 10.07 14.58 13.75
N ILE A 83 8.92 13.91 13.80
CA ILE A 83 8.06 13.71 12.65
C ILE A 83 6.62 14.07 12.97
N VAL A 84 6.00 14.77 12.04
CA VAL A 84 4.55 14.98 11.99
C VAL A 84 4.00 14.35 10.71
N ILE A 85 2.97 13.53 10.84
CA ILE A 85 2.23 12.95 9.71
C ILE A 85 0.87 13.65 9.63
N LEU A 86 0.57 14.26 8.49
CA LEU A 86 -0.70 14.91 8.21
C LEU A 86 -1.56 13.98 7.33
N GLU A 87 -2.68 13.52 7.87
CA GLU A 87 -3.65 12.68 7.14
C GLU A 87 -5.01 13.40 7.06
N SER A 88 -5.52 13.57 5.86
CA SER A 88 -6.76 14.32 5.60
C SER A 88 -8.04 13.57 6.00
N GLN A 89 -7.96 12.27 6.17
CA GLN A 89 -9.09 11.42 6.54
C GLN A 89 -9.14 11.19 8.05
N ALA A 90 -10.30 10.73 8.52
CA ALA A 90 -10.52 10.36 9.92
C ALA A 90 -9.77 9.08 10.35
N MET A 91 -9.14 8.38 9.41
CA MET A 91 -8.33 7.18 9.66
C MET A 91 -7.14 7.14 8.72
N ALA A 92 -6.04 6.61 9.23
CA ALA A 92 -4.85 6.35 8.41
C ALA A 92 -5.03 5.14 7.48
N GLY A 93 -4.13 5.01 6.51
CA GLY A 93 -4.05 3.87 5.60
C GLY A 93 -4.40 4.19 4.15
N GLY A 94 -5.25 5.18 3.89
CA GLY A 94 -5.64 5.58 2.54
C GLY A 94 -6.09 4.40 1.67
N ASN A 95 -5.60 4.32 0.43
CA ASN A 95 -5.86 3.19 -0.45
C ASN A 95 -5.06 1.93 -0.05
N SER A 96 -3.96 2.08 0.67
CA SER A 96 -3.12 0.94 1.09
C SER A 96 -3.87 -0.01 2.03
N ILE A 97 -4.68 0.51 2.96
CA ILE A 97 -5.47 -0.34 3.88
C ILE A 97 -6.55 -1.16 3.15
N ARG A 98 -6.95 -0.72 1.95
CA ARG A 98 -7.97 -1.39 1.12
C ARG A 98 -7.40 -2.43 0.17
N SER A 99 -6.06 -2.59 0.14
CA SER A 99 -5.38 -3.56 -0.71
C SER A 99 -5.67 -4.98 -0.22
N THR A 100 -6.21 -5.82 -1.10
CA THR A 100 -6.61 -7.21 -0.78
C THR A 100 -5.59 -8.25 -1.23
N GLY A 101 -4.66 -7.87 -2.10
CA GLY A 101 -3.63 -8.74 -2.66
C GLY A 101 -2.52 -9.07 -1.66
N GLY A 102 -1.29 -8.86 -2.07
CA GLY A 102 -0.07 -9.02 -1.30
C GLY A 102 1.02 -8.12 -1.87
N MET A 103 2.25 -8.37 -1.47
CA MET A 103 3.43 -7.67 -1.98
C MET A 103 4.26 -8.60 -2.86
N ASN A 104 4.57 -8.16 -4.07
CA ASN A 104 5.49 -8.90 -4.94
C ASN A 104 6.93 -8.64 -4.50
N ALA A 105 7.69 -9.72 -4.33
CA ALA A 105 9.11 -9.65 -4.06
C ALA A 105 9.83 -10.85 -4.68
N ALA A 106 11.04 -10.65 -5.18
CA ALA A 106 11.87 -11.68 -5.77
C ALA A 106 12.99 -12.09 -4.83
N LYS A 107 13.40 -13.37 -4.90
CA LYS A 107 14.52 -13.91 -4.14
C LYS A 107 14.36 -13.82 -2.61
N THR A 108 13.18 -14.14 -2.12
CA THR A 108 12.92 -14.19 -0.68
C THR A 108 13.10 -15.59 -0.12
N PRO A 109 13.45 -15.74 1.17
CA PRO A 109 13.48 -17.05 1.84
C PRO A 109 12.12 -17.76 1.81
N GLU A 110 11.01 -17.01 1.74
CA GLU A 110 9.65 -17.55 1.65
C GLU A 110 9.40 -18.22 0.30
N GLN A 111 10.00 -17.73 -0.80
CA GLN A 111 9.93 -18.38 -2.11
C GLN A 111 10.63 -19.74 -2.08
N ASP A 112 11.80 -19.85 -1.44
CA ASP A 112 12.57 -21.09 -1.36
C ASP A 112 11.88 -22.23 -0.58
N LYS A 113 10.84 -21.91 0.18
CA LYS A 113 9.97 -22.92 0.83
C LYS A 113 8.98 -23.58 -0.13
N ASN A 114 8.88 -23.10 -1.38
CA ASN A 114 7.97 -23.62 -2.40
C ASN A 114 8.73 -24.47 -3.42
N SER A 115 8.04 -25.47 -3.97
CA SER A 115 8.51 -26.17 -5.16
C SER A 115 8.39 -25.26 -6.38
N PHE A 116 9.40 -25.29 -7.24
CA PHE A 116 9.37 -24.55 -8.50
C PHE A 116 8.69 -25.37 -9.59
N ASP A 117 7.52 -24.91 -10.03
CA ASP A 117 6.69 -25.57 -11.07
C ASP A 117 6.40 -24.63 -12.25
N GLU A 118 6.97 -23.43 -12.27
CA GLU A 118 6.61 -22.35 -13.19
C GLU A 118 7.51 -22.24 -14.43
N ALA A 119 8.23 -23.31 -14.81
CA ALA A 119 9.10 -23.31 -15.99
C ALA A 119 8.41 -22.75 -17.26
N ALA A 120 7.16 -23.15 -17.50
CA ALA A 120 6.37 -22.65 -18.62
C ALA A 120 6.09 -21.14 -18.55
N GLY A 121 6.01 -20.56 -17.36
CA GLY A 121 5.87 -19.13 -17.12
C GLY A 121 7.12 -18.37 -17.56
N VAL A 122 8.29 -18.86 -17.16
CA VAL A 122 9.60 -18.29 -17.54
C VAL A 122 9.81 -18.34 -19.04
N GLU A 123 9.56 -19.50 -19.67
CA GLU A 123 9.66 -19.66 -21.14
C GLU A 123 8.73 -18.71 -21.88
N LYS A 124 7.49 -18.57 -21.40
CA LYS A 124 6.49 -17.70 -22.00
C LYS A 124 6.90 -16.23 -21.94
N ILE A 125 7.44 -15.76 -20.82
CA ILE A 125 7.80 -14.33 -20.70
C ILE A 125 9.02 -14.01 -21.57
N LEU A 126 10.00 -14.90 -21.64
CA LEU A 126 11.15 -14.77 -22.55
C LEU A 126 10.72 -14.73 -24.01
N LYS A 127 9.83 -15.64 -24.43
CA LYS A 127 9.26 -15.63 -25.78
C LYS A 127 8.47 -14.36 -26.06
N THR A 128 7.70 -13.86 -25.07
CA THR A 128 6.93 -12.61 -25.22
C THR A 128 7.87 -11.41 -25.43
N ALA A 129 8.98 -11.37 -24.73
CA ALA A 129 10.00 -10.31 -24.89
C ALA A 129 10.54 -10.29 -26.32
N GLU A 130 10.88 -11.45 -26.87
CA GLU A 130 11.41 -11.58 -28.25
C GLU A 130 10.39 -11.21 -29.31
N GLU A 131 9.16 -11.74 -29.20
CA GLU A 131 8.16 -11.59 -30.25
C GLU A 131 7.49 -10.22 -30.29
N LYS A 132 7.34 -9.57 -29.11
CA LYS A 132 6.52 -8.36 -28.99
C LYS A 132 7.30 -7.10 -28.59
N TYR A 133 8.52 -7.26 -28.12
CA TYR A 133 9.31 -6.16 -27.56
C TYR A 133 10.75 -6.12 -28.07
N ALA A 134 11.03 -6.73 -29.23
CA ALA A 134 12.36 -6.76 -29.84
C ALA A 134 12.98 -5.36 -30.05
N ASP A 135 12.15 -4.35 -30.26
CA ASP A 135 12.58 -2.95 -30.45
C ASP A 135 12.75 -2.19 -29.14
N ASN A 136 12.43 -2.81 -27.97
CA ASN A 136 12.60 -2.18 -26.66
C ASN A 136 13.92 -2.63 -26.03
N ALA A 137 14.94 -1.76 -26.07
CA ALA A 137 16.28 -2.08 -25.62
C ALA A 137 16.33 -2.51 -24.12
N ALA A 138 15.52 -1.92 -23.24
CA ALA A 138 15.49 -2.29 -21.83
C ALA A 138 14.94 -3.71 -21.63
N ILE A 139 13.83 -4.03 -22.29
CA ILE A 139 13.22 -5.37 -22.21
C ILE A 139 14.13 -6.42 -22.85
N THR A 140 14.79 -6.10 -23.97
CA THR A 140 15.70 -7.01 -24.64
C THR A 140 16.92 -7.33 -23.78
N ALA A 141 17.51 -6.33 -23.11
CA ALA A 141 18.62 -6.52 -22.20
C ALA A 141 18.23 -7.42 -20.98
N LEU A 142 17.08 -7.13 -20.35
CA LEU A 142 16.57 -7.95 -19.27
C LEU A 142 16.32 -9.40 -19.69
N ALA A 143 15.69 -9.60 -20.88
CA ALA A 143 15.43 -10.93 -21.41
C ALA A 143 16.71 -11.73 -21.68
N ALA A 144 17.79 -11.07 -22.13
CA ALA A 144 19.09 -11.73 -22.32
C ALA A 144 19.67 -12.22 -20.98
N THR A 145 19.68 -11.36 -19.96
CA THR A 145 20.15 -11.72 -18.61
C THR A 145 19.31 -12.85 -18.00
N VAL A 146 17.98 -12.75 -18.07
CA VAL A 146 17.08 -13.79 -17.55
C VAL A 146 17.29 -15.13 -18.26
N ARG A 147 17.57 -15.10 -19.56
CA ARG A 147 17.86 -16.32 -20.35
C ARG A 147 19.13 -17.03 -19.86
N GLU A 148 20.18 -16.27 -19.57
CA GLU A 148 21.41 -16.82 -19.01
C GLU A 148 21.16 -17.42 -17.61
N GLN A 149 20.44 -16.71 -16.75
CA GLN A 149 20.08 -17.17 -15.41
C GLN A 149 19.21 -18.44 -15.47
N TRP A 150 18.25 -18.47 -16.39
CA TRP A 150 17.36 -19.62 -16.59
C TRP A 150 18.14 -20.85 -17.10
N ALA A 151 19.03 -20.69 -18.06
CA ALA A 151 19.88 -21.77 -18.54
C ALA A 151 20.80 -22.33 -17.43
N ALA A 152 21.38 -21.45 -16.61
CA ALA A 152 22.18 -21.86 -15.47
C ALA A 152 21.37 -22.66 -14.43
N TYR A 153 20.15 -22.21 -14.12
CA TYR A 153 19.24 -22.93 -13.23
C TYR A 153 18.85 -24.30 -13.79
N GLN A 154 18.52 -24.39 -15.08
CA GLN A 154 18.17 -25.66 -15.72
C GLN A 154 19.35 -26.69 -15.70
N ALA A 155 20.58 -26.20 -15.81
CA ALA A 155 21.78 -27.03 -15.74
C ALA A 155 22.06 -27.57 -14.33
N SER A 156 21.68 -26.82 -13.28
CA SER A 156 21.87 -27.17 -11.88
C SER A 156 20.77 -26.58 -11.00
N PRO A 157 19.56 -27.17 -10.99
CA PRO A 157 18.44 -26.66 -10.23
C PRO A 157 18.75 -26.63 -8.72
N ASN A 158 18.55 -25.45 -8.10
CA ASN A 158 18.73 -25.28 -6.66
C ASN A 158 17.76 -24.21 -6.13
N GLY A 159 16.92 -24.56 -5.16
CA GLY A 159 15.92 -23.70 -4.59
C GLY A 159 14.82 -23.31 -5.57
N TYR A 160 14.12 -22.21 -5.29
CA TYR A 160 13.09 -21.64 -6.14
C TYR A 160 13.71 -20.70 -7.18
N PHE A 161 13.35 -20.86 -8.46
CA PHE A 161 13.86 -19.96 -9.52
C PHE A 161 13.08 -18.65 -9.52
N ASP A 162 13.75 -17.58 -9.18
CA ASP A 162 13.35 -16.21 -9.41
C ASP A 162 14.61 -15.32 -9.43
N SER A 163 14.50 -14.15 -10.02
CA SER A 163 15.56 -13.14 -10.00
C SER A 163 14.97 -11.73 -10.01
N VAL A 164 15.79 -10.77 -9.63
CA VAL A 164 15.46 -9.34 -9.73
C VAL A 164 15.12 -9.00 -11.17
N GLU A 165 15.94 -9.47 -12.12
CA GLU A 165 15.77 -9.18 -13.54
C GLU A 165 14.53 -9.88 -14.13
N LEU A 166 14.14 -11.06 -13.64
CA LEU A 166 12.88 -11.69 -14.03
C LEU A 166 11.69 -10.89 -13.50
N PHE A 167 11.78 -10.34 -12.28
CA PHE A 167 10.75 -9.45 -11.75
C PHE A 167 10.67 -8.14 -12.52
N GLU A 168 11.80 -7.55 -12.89
CA GLU A 168 11.83 -6.37 -13.76
C GLU A 168 11.20 -6.67 -15.12
N LEU A 169 11.55 -7.80 -15.74
CA LEU A 169 11.04 -8.22 -17.05
C LEU A 169 9.51 -8.40 -17.03
N ASP A 170 8.99 -9.11 -16.02
CA ASP A 170 7.54 -9.27 -15.82
C ASP A 170 6.84 -7.91 -15.69
N THR A 171 7.43 -7.00 -14.91
CA THR A 171 6.88 -5.67 -14.64
C THR A 171 6.91 -4.80 -15.91
N MET A 172 8.02 -4.81 -16.63
CA MET A 172 8.15 -4.04 -17.89
C MET A 172 7.17 -4.54 -18.95
N ILE A 173 7.01 -5.85 -19.13
CA ILE A 173 6.07 -6.44 -20.09
C ILE A 173 4.63 -6.21 -19.62
N GLY A 174 4.31 -6.37 -18.34
CA GLY A 174 3.01 -6.06 -17.76
C GLY A 174 2.58 -4.61 -17.98
N GLY A 175 3.50 -3.68 -17.89
CA GLY A 175 3.33 -2.26 -18.20
C GLY A 175 3.40 -1.92 -19.70
N LYS A 176 3.47 -2.94 -20.56
CA LYS A 176 3.55 -2.81 -22.03
C LYS A 176 4.75 -1.96 -22.51
N GLY A 177 5.86 -2.04 -21.81
CA GLY A 177 7.09 -1.29 -22.10
C GLY A 177 6.98 0.22 -21.88
N ARG A 178 5.96 0.70 -21.17
CA ARG A 178 5.74 2.12 -20.86
C ARG A 178 6.30 2.55 -19.50
N ASN A 179 6.73 1.60 -18.71
CA ASN A 179 7.31 1.84 -17.39
C ASN A 179 8.61 2.63 -17.52
N ASN A 180 8.95 3.40 -16.48
CA ASN A 180 10.30 3.89 -16.31
C ASN A 180 11.19 2.73 -15.81
N PRO A 181 12.21 2.30 -16.57
CA PRO A 181 13.04 1.15 -16.20
C PRO A 181 13.78 1.34 -14.86
N GLU A 182 14.22 2.55 -14.56
CA GLU A 182 14.93 2.84 -13.30
C GLU A 182 14.03 2.68 -12.08
N LEU A 183 12.76 3.08 -12.19
CA LEU A 183 11.79 2.88 -11.10
C LEU A 183 11.41 1.41 -10.94
N VAL A 184 11.30 0.67 -12.04
CA VAL A 184 11.06 -0.79 -12.00
C VAL A 184 12.23 -1.51 -11.34
N LYS A 185 13.46 -1.14 -11.70
CA LYS A 185 14.68 -1.65 -11.11
C LYS A 185 14.72 -1.38 -9.60
N ALA A 186 14.50 -0.13 -9.19
CA ALA A 186 14.48 0.24 -7.78
C ALA A 186 13.44 -0.57 -6.97
N LEU A 187 12.25 -0.83 -7.55
CA LEU A 187 11.23 -1.68 -6.93
C LEU A 187 11.72 -3.13 -6.79
N ALA A 188 12.25 -3.72 -7.87
CA ALA A 188 12.61 -5.13 -7.90
C ALA A 188 13.82 -5.44 -7.00
N GLU A 189 14.87 -4.61 -7.06
CA GLU A 189 16.09 -4.76 -6.27
C GLU A 189 15.84 -4.68 -4.75
N ASN A 190 14.91 -3.81 -4.32
CA ASN A 190 14.63 -3.60 -2.89
C ASN A 190 13.45 -4.43 -2.37
N SER A 191 12.85 -5.28 -3.21
CA SER A 191 11.62 -5.98 -2.85
C SER A 191 11.79 -7.00 -1.73
N ALA A 192 12.87 -7.78 -1.75
CA ALA A 192 13.16 -8.77 -0.72
C ALA A 192 13.43 -8.10 0.64
N ASP A 193 14.23 -7.04 0.64
CA ASP A 193 14.56 -6.27 1.85
C ASP A 193 13.30 -5.65 2.46
N ALA A 194 12.36 -5.18 1.62
CA ALA A 194 11.08 -4.64 2.09
C ALA A 194 10.22 -5.72 2.80
N ILE A 195 10.21 -6.96 2.32
CA ILE A 195 9.53 -8.09 2.99
C ILE A 195 10.18 -8.39 4.34
N GLN A 196 11.51 -8.47 4.39
CA GLN A 196 12.25 -8.70 5.64
C GLN A 196 12.06 -7.56 6.65
N TRP A 197 12.05 -6.31 6.16
CA TRP A 197 11.77 -5.15 7.00
C TRP A 197 10.38 -5.23 7.63
N LEU A 198 9.34 -5.58 6.86
CA LEU A 198 7.99 -5.78 7.39
C LEU A 198 7.95 -6.86 8.46
N GLU A 199 8.64 -7.98 8.26
CA GLU A 199 8.75 -9.03 9.27
C GLU A 199 9.40 -8.50 10.56
N SER A 200 10.46 -7.69 10.43
CA SER A 200 11.18 -7.12 11.57
C SER A 200 10.32 -6.20 12.46
N ILE A 201 9.30 -5.57 11.90
CA ILE A 201 8.34 -4.73 12.62
C ILE A 201 7.05 -5.45 13.03
N GLY A 202 6.98 -6.77 12.86
CA GLY A 202 5.85 -7.60 13.25
C GLY A 202 4.75 -7.76 12.20
N ALA A 203 5.06 -7.50 10.94
CA ALA A 203 4.15 -7.67 9.79
C ALA A 203 4.63 -8.76 8.80
N PRO A 204 4.79 -10.04 9.23
CA PRO A 204 5.28 -11.10 8.37
C PRO A 204 4.30 -11.43 7.23
N LEU A 205 4.84 -11.73 6.04
CA LEU A 205 4.09 -12.13 4.86
C LEU A 205 4.55 -13.52 4.34
N PRO A 206 4.32 -14.61 5.10
CA PRO A 206 4.96 -15.90 4.87
C PRO A 206 4.37 -16.72 3.71
N SER A 207 3.20 -16.37 3.21
CA SER A 207 2.54 -17.14 2.16
C SER A 207 2.89 -16.58 0.79
N VAL A 208 3.55 -17.38 -0.05
CA VAL A 208 3.89 -17.02 -1.43
C VAL A 208 2.97 -17.73 -2.40
N SER A 209 2.40 -17.01 -3.35
CA SER A 209 1.47 -17.53 -4.34
C SER A 209 1.60 -16.84 -5.69
N SER A 210 0.85 -17.35 -6.69
CA SER A 210 0.79 -16.76 -8.02
C SER A 210 0.02 -15.46 -8.02
N PHE A 211 0.45 -14.55 -8.87
CA PHE A 211 -0.21 -13.27 -9.17
C PHE A 211 -0.49 -13.19 -10.67
N GLY A 212 -1.61 -12.61 -11.05
CA GLY A 212 -1.97 -12.45 -12.45
C GLY A 212 -0.95 -11.62 -13.22
N GLY A 213 -0.30 -12.24 -14.22
CA GLY A 213 0.73 -11.60 -15.06
C GLY A 213 2.17 -11.86 -14.64
N ALA A 214 2.43 -12.41 -13.45
CA ALA A 214 3.77 -12.84 -13.07
C ALA A 214 4.10 -14.21 -13.68
N SER A 215 5.34 -14.40 -14.09
CA SER A 215 5.84 -15.66 -14.65
C SER A 215 6.05 -16.74 -13.59
N VAL A 216 6.29 -16.34 -12.33
CA VAL A 216 6.53 -17.22 -11.18
C VAL A 216 5.73 -16.75 -9.96
N LYS A 217 5.63 -17.59 -8.93
CA LYS A 217 5.00 -17.21 -7.65
C LYS A 217 5.86 -16.17 -6.95
N ARG A 218 5.29 -14.99 -6.71
CA ARG A 218 6.03 -13.84 -6.17
C ARG A 218 5.23 -13.01 -5.18
N ILE A 219 3.90 -13.22 -5.08
CA ILE A 219 3.07 -12.43 -4.19
C ILE A 219 3.11 -12.96 -2.76
N HIS A 220 3.65 -12.17 -1.85
CA HIS A 220 3.73 -12.45 -0.42
C HIS A 220 2.48 -11.94 0.28
N ARG A 221 1.86 -12.80 1.09
CA ARG A 221 0.60 -12.51 1.78
C ARG A 221 0.67 -12.89 3.26
N PRO A 222 -0.03 -12.12 4.12
CA PRO A 222 -0.19 -12.50 5.50
C PRO A 222 -1.15 -13.69 5.63
N VAL A 223 -0.99 -14.44 6.73
CA VAL A 223 -1.89 -15.54 7.11
C VAL A 223 -2.48 -15.28 8.48
N ASN A 224 -3.73 -15.72 8.68
CA ASN A 224 -4.36 -15.69 10.00
C ASN A 224 -3.95 -16.91 10.86
N ALA A 225 -4.49 -17.01 12.06
CA ALA A 225 -4.20 -18.10 12.99
C ALA A 225 -4.55 -19.51 12.45
N GLU A 226 -5.51 -19.58 11.52
CA GLU A 226 -5.91 -20.83 10.84
C GLU A 226 -5.06 -21.13 9.59
N GLY A 227 -4.01 -20.34 9.31
CA GLY A 227 -3.14 -20.52 8.15
C GLY A 227 -3.74 -20.06 6.82
N LYS A 228 -4.87 -19.36 6.83
CA LYS A 228 -5.51 -18.82 5.62
C LYS A 228 -4.97 -17.44 5.29
N THR A 229 -4.71 -17.19 4.01
CA THR A 229 -4.29 -15.87 3.54
C THR A 229 -5.39 -14.83 3.77
N VAL A 230 -4.97 -13.64 4.22
CA VAL A 230 -5.86 -12.51 4.46
C VAL A 230 -5.42 -11.28 3.65
N SER A 231 -6.19 -10.21 3.70
CA SER A 231 -5.88 -8.94 3.00
C SER A 231 -4.59 -8.32 3.55
N VAL A 232 -3.64 -8.01 2.68
CA VAL A 232 -2.37 -7.40 3.09
C VAL A 232 -2.56 -6.02 3.69
N GLY A 233 -3.47 -5.20 3.13
CA GLY A 233 -3.67 -3.83 3.59
C GLY A 233 -4.23 -3.77 5.00
N THR A 234 -5.32 -4.50 5.27
CA THR A 234 -5.95 -4.55 6.59
C THR A 234 -5.08 -5.21 7.65
N PHE A 235 -4.13 -6.07 7.25
CA PHE A 235 -3.16 -6.66 8.15
C PHE A 235 -1.99 -5.70 8.45
N MET A 236 -1.37 -5.14 7.41
CA MET A 236 -0.13 -4.39 7.52
C MET A 236 -0.30 -2.98 8.07
N LEU A 237 -1.34 -2.24 7.62
CA LEU A 237 -1.47 -0.82 7.93
C LEU A 237 -1.64 -0.53 9.43
N PRO A 238 -2.45 -1.28 10.21
CA PRO A 238 -2.52 -1.10 11.67
C PRO A 238 -1.17 -1.33 12.36
N ILE A 239 -0.37 -2.28 11.87
CA ILE A 239 0.97 -2.56 12.43
C ILE A 239 1.93 -1.40 12.13
N LEU A 240 1.91 -0.86 10.92
CA LEU A 240 2.69 0.31 10.55
C LEU A 240 2.31 1.52 11.40
N GLU A 241 1.00 1.78 11.57
CA GLU A 241 0.50 2.88 12.39
C GLU A 241 0.95 2.74 13.86
N GLU A 242 0.82 1.54 14.43
CA GLU A 242 1.25 1.26 15.79
C GLU A 242 2.76 1.48 15.97
N ASN A 243 3.58 0.99 15.02
CA ASN A 243 5.03 1.20 15.06
C ASN A 243 5.38 2.69 14.94
N ALA A 244 4.77 3.42 14.00
CA ALA A 244 4.99 4.86 13.85
C ALA A 244 4.68 5.62 15.15
N LYS A 245 3.57 5.29 15.82
CA LYS A 245 3.20 5.90 17.10
C LYS A 245 4.14 5.52 18.24
N LYS A 246 4.55 4.26 18.33
CA LYS A 246 5.49 3.78 19.38
C LYS A 246 6.83 4.51 19.34
N ILE A 247 7.31 4.84 18.17
CA ILE A 247 8.58 5.56 18.00
C ILE A 247 8.43 7.09 18.03
N GLY A 248 7.23 7.59 18.32
CA GLY A 248 6.98 9.00 18.63
C GLY A 248 6.60 9.87 17.41
N ALA A 249 6.18 9.30 16.29
CA ALA A 249 5.61 10.07 15.18
C ALA A 249 4.26 10.68 15.61
N ASP A 250 4.07 11.99 15.41
CA ASP A 250 2.82 12.71 15.68
C ASP A 250 1.88 12.57 14.48
N LEU A 251 0.92 11.63 14.57
CA LEU A 251 -0.08 11.40 13.53
C LEU A 251 -1.30 12.29 13.76
N ARG A 252 -1.51 13.23 12.84
CA ARG A 252 -2.65 14.16 12.80
C ARG A 252 -3.66 13.69 11.77
N LEU A 253 -4.76 13.10 12.23
CA LEU A 253 -5.91 12.72 11.39
C LEU A 253 -6.81 13.95 11.14
N GLU A 254 -7.69 13.86 10.14
CA GLU A 254 -8.58 14.95 9.72
C GLU A 254 -7.82 16.27 9.49
N THR A 255 -6.53 16.19 9.15
CA THR A 255 -5.62 17.31 8.99
C THR A 255 -5.11 17.34 7.55
N ARG A 256 -5.61 18.29 6.78
CA ARG A 256 -5.30 18.45 5.36
C ARG A 256 -4.16 19.44 5.17
N ALA A 257 -3.09 19.00 4.54
CA ALA A 257 -2.05 19.90 4.04
C ALA A 257 -2.59 20.71 2.86
N GLU A 258 -2.48 22.03 2.94
CA GLU A 258 -3.04 22.92 1.92
C GLU A 258 -1.96 23.69 1.15
N LYS A 259 -0.86 24.03 1.81
CA LYS A 259 0.16 24.87 1.21
C LYS A 259 1.56 24.53 1.72
N LEU A 260 2.53 24.51 0.79
CA LEU A 260 3.95 24.51 1.15
C LEU A 260 4.38 25.95 1.47
N LEU A 261 5.06 26.12 2.59
CA LEU A 261 5.66 27.38 2.97
C LEU A 261 7.11 27.40 2.46
N THR A 262 7.50 28.47 1.79
CA THR A 262 8.84 28.62 1.23
C THR A 262 9.49 29.89 1.77
N ASP A 263 10.81 29.86 1.91
CA ASP A 263 11.60 31.08 2.17
C ASP A 263 11.82 31.91 0.90
N GLU A 264 12.56 33.00 1.01
CA GLU A 264 12.86 33.92 -0.10
C GLU A 264 13.65 33.25 -1.23
N SER A 265 14.35 32.15 -0.96
CA SER A 265 15.09 31.36 -1.96
C SER A 265 14.21 30.32 -2.69
N GLY A 266 12.94 30.15 -2.27
CA GLY A 266 12.04 29.13 -2.77
C GLY A 266 12.21 27.75 -2.09
N LYS A 267 13.06 27.64 -1.07
CA LYS A 267 13.22 26.41 -0.29
C LYS A 267 12.00 26.18 0.59
N VAL A 268 11.48 24.96 0.60
CA VAL A 268 10.38 24.57 1.50
C VAL A 268 10.87 24.58 2.95
N VAL A 269 10.18 25.34 3.80
CA VAL A 269 10.49 25.53 5.22
C VAL A 269 9.33 25.11 6.12
N GLY A 270 8.20 24.73 5.57
CA GLY A 270 7.05 24.28 6.35
C GLY A 270 5.85 23.91 5.49
N VAL A 271 4.77 23.53 6.18
CA VAL A 271 3.48 23.17 5.58
C VAL A 271 2.37 23.86 6.38
N GLU A 272 1.46 24.52 5.70
CA GLU A 272 0.20 24.98 6.26
C GLU A 272 -0.85 23.89 6.08
N ALA A 273 -1.58 23.60 7.15
CA ALA A 273 -2.59 22.55 7.16
C ALA A 273 -3.85 23.01 7.92
N VAL A 274 -5.00 22.47 7.54
CA VAL A 274 -6.28 22.66 8.23
C VAL A 274 -6.63 21.38 8.96
N GLY A 275 -6.76 21.49 10.27
CA GLY A 275 -7.16 20.42 11.17
C GLY A 275 -8.67 20.34 11.39
N PRO A 276 -9.14 19.41 12.24
CA PRO A 276 -10.55 19.29 12.60
C PRO A 276 -11.00 20.54 13.33
N THR A 277 -12.14 21.05 12.90
CA THR A 277 -12.84 22.19 13.54
C THR A 277 -13.87 21.72 14.54
#